data_05d98680532a9245bc62dca1d5fd1000
#
_entry.id   05d98680532a9245bc62dca1d5fd1000
#
_cell.length_a   1.000
_cell.length_b   1.000
_cell.length_c   1.000
_cell.angle_alpha   90.00
_cell.angle_beta   90.00
_cell.angle_gamma   90.00
#
_symmetry.space_group_name_H-M   'P 1'
#
loop_
_entity.id
_entity.type
_entity.pdbx_description
1 polymer ?
#
loop_
_entity_poly.entity_id
_entity_poly.type
_entity_poly.pdbx_seq_one_letter_code
_entity_poly.pdbx_strand_id
1 'polypeptide(L)'
;MVDTQLHGSGGWVIADITDEQAKNADLGVGKLFLSKIEKLDTEKIKKYYCKNCDSEFDGPTKIQIEEQNNEEVSDELILVERGQYTCQKCNFIISEYRVFKKK
;
A
#
# COMPACT_ATOMS: atom_id res chain seq x y z
N MET A 1 -1.25 15.44 8.94
CA MET A 1 -0.78 14.57 7.84
C MET A 1 0.70 14.82 7.59
N VAL A 2 1.49 13.78 7.47
CA VAL A 2 2.95 13.87 7.39
C VAL A 2 3.45 12.93 6.30
N ASP A 3 4.46 13.36 5.54
CA ASP A 3 5.14 12.50 4.57
C ASP A 3 5.86 11.39 5.32
N THR A 4 5.48 10.15 5.06
CA THR A 4 5.96 8.99 5.80
C THR A 4 6.46 7.93 4.85
N GLN A 5 7.60 7.32 5.19
CA GLN A 5 8.13 6.19 4.41
C GLN A 5 7.40 4.91 4.84
N LEU A 6 6.80 4.25 3.85
CA LEU A 6 6.06 3.01 4.07
C LEU A 6 6.73 1.90 3.26
N HIS A 7 7.09 0.82 3.94
CA HIS A 7 7.83 -0.28 3.34
C HIS A 7 6.90 -1.32 2.71
N GLY A 8 7.36 -1.92 1.64
CA GLY A 8 6.68 -3.03 0.98
C GLY A 8 7.68 -4.09 0.57
N SER A 9 7.19 -5.21 0.06
CA SER A 9 8.04 -6.33 -0.35
C SER A 9 8.91 -6.02 -1.56
N GLY A 10 8.47 -5.11 -2.42
CA GLY A 10 9.17 -4.74 -3.64
C GLY A 10 9.77 -3.35 -3.66
N GLY A 11 9.81 -2.67 -2.50
CA GLY A 11 10.35 -1.33 -2.39
C GLY A 11 9.72 -0.55 -1.25
N TRP A 12 9.65 0.77 -1.40
CA TRP A 12 8.99 1.62 -0.42
C TRP A 12 8.36 2.83 -1.12
N VAL A 13 7.44 3.48 -0.42
CA VAL A 13 6.82 4.71 -0.90
C VAL A 13 6.93 5.78 0.17
N ILE A 14 6.93 7.04 -0.23
CA ILE A 14 6.78 8.18 0.67
C ILE A 14 5.43 8.79 0.37
N ALA A 15 4.55 8.79 1.35
CA ALA A 15 3.18 9.22 1.20
C ALA A 15 2.72 10.09 2.35
N ASP A 16 1.79 10.97 2.06
CA ASP A 16 1.14 11.81 3.05
C ASP A 16 0.00 11.03 3.69
N ILE A 17 0.21 10.61 4.94
CA ILE A 17 -0.77 9.79 5.67
C ILE A 17 -1.19 10.45 6.98
N THR A 18 -2.33 10.01 7.50
CA THR A 18 -2.84 10.48 8.78
C THR A 18 -2.12 9.78 9.94
N ASP A 19 -2.22 10.34 11.13
CA ASP A 19 -1.66 9.73 12.34
C ASP A 19 -2.26 8.35 12.60
N GLU A 20 -3.55 8.18 12.31
CA GLU A 20 -4.22 6.90 12.45
C GLU A 20 -3.67 5.86 11.49
N GLN A 21 -3.45 6.25 10.23
CA GLN A 21 -2.86 5.37 9.24
C GLN A 21 -1.44 4.96 9.64
N ALA A 22 -0.64 5.91 10.13
CA ALA A 22 0.72 5.62 10.60
C ALA A 22 0.69 4.63 11.76
N LYS A 23 -0.24 4.79 12.68
CA LYS A 23 -0.41 3.90 13.82
C LYS A 23 -0.77 2.49 13.38
N ASN A 24 -1.65 2.37 12.40
CA ASN A 24 -2.06 1.07 11.85
C ASN A 24 -0.93 0.38 11.07
N ALA A 25 -0.05 1.17 10.47
CA ALA A 25 1.08 0.65 9.70
C ALA A 25 2.25 0.19 10.58
N ASP A 26 2.29 0.64 11.83
CA ASP A 26 3.36 0.31 12.76
C ASP A 26 3.14 -1.07 13.39
N LEU A 27 4.11 -1.96 13.21
CA LEU A 27 4.09 -3.30 13.79
C LEU A 27 4.96 -3.41 15.05
N GLY A 28 5.41 -2.29 15.60
CA GLY A 28 6.23 -2.29 16.80
C GLY A 28 7.71 -2.60 16.56
N VAL A 29 8.14 -2.68 15.30
CA VAL A 29 9.53 -2.95 14.95
C VAL A 29 10.27 -1.72 14.44
N GLY A 30 9.70 -0.54 14.66
CA GLY A 30 10.28 0.72 14.22
C GLY A 30 10.13 1.03 12.74
N LYS A 31 9.34 0.24 12.02
CA LYS A 31 9.08 0.43 10.60
C LYS A 31 7.59 0.43 10.33
N LEU A 32 7.19 1.22 9.35
CA LEU A 32 5.81 1.30 8.91
C LEU A 32 5.66 0.55 7.58
N PHE A 33 4.61 -0.26 7.47
CA PHE A 33 4.38 -1.11 6.32
C PHE A 33 3.14 -0.69 5.53
N LEU A 34 3.33 -0.47 4.23
CA LEU A 34 2.25 -0.05 3.33
C LEU A 34 1.11 -1.07 3.29
N SER A 35 1.43 -2.36 3.37
CA SER A 35 0.43 -3.42 3.33
C SER A 35 -0.53 -3.46 4.52
N LYS A 36 -0.22 -2.73 5.59
CA LYS A 36 -1.08 -2.63 6.78
C LYS A 36 -2.07 -1.48 6.71
N ILE A 37 -1.94 -0.62 5.71
CA ILE A 37 -2.87 0.47 5.46
C ILE A 37 -3.87 -0.02 4.42
N GLU A 38 -5.16 0.30 4.60
CA GLU A 38 -6.16 0.07 3.56
C GLU A 38 -5.74 0.84 2.31
N LYS A 39 -6.41 0.60 1.21
CA LYS A 39 -6.10 1.22 -0.07
C LYS A 39 -5.73 2.71 0.08
N LEU A 40 -4.46 3.01 -0.18
CA LEU A 40 -3.97 4.37 -0.17
C LEU A 40 -4.21 5.00 -1.54
N ASP A 41 -4.75 6.21 -1.54
CA ASP A 41 -4.90 6.97 -2.77
C ASP A 41 -3.51 7.26 -3.35
N THR A 42 -3.28 6.90 -4.61
CA THR A 42 -1.98 7.12 -5.25
C THR A 42 -1.59 8.58 -5.30
N GLU A 43 -2.55 9.50 -5.30
CA GLU A 43 -2.28 10.93 -5.25
C GLU A 43 -1.54 11.35 -3.98
N LYS A 44 -1.63 10.55 -2.93
CA LYS A 44 -0.93 10.79 -1.68
C LYS A 44 0.53 10.33 -1.72
N ILE A 45 0.88 9.48 -2.68
CA ILE A 45 2.24 8.98 -2.85
C ILE A 45 3.04 10.01 -3.62
N LYS A 46 4.09 10.53 -2.99
CA LYS A 46 4.93 11.59 -3.57
C LYS A 46 6.18 11.05 -4.23
N LYS A 47 6.65 9.89 -3.78
CA LYS A 47 7.87 9.28 -4.26
C LYS A 47 7.83 7.78 -3.95
N TYR A 48 8.48 6.98 -4.77
CA TYR A 48 8.60 5.55 -4.47
C TYR A 48 9.94 5.02 -4.96
N TYR A 49 10.36 3.92 -4.35
CA TYR A 49 11.53 3.15 -4.75
C TYR A 49 11.09 1.81 -5.30
N CYS A 50 11.61 1.43 -6.46
CA CYS A 50 11.37 0.13 -7.05
C CYS A 50 12.62 -0.73 -6.91
N LYS A 51 12.50 -1.85 -6.20
CA LYS A 51 13.59 -2.76 -5.96
C LYS A 51 14.09 -3.41 -7.25
N ASN A 52 13.18 -3.67 -8.20
CA ASN A 52 13.54 -4.25 -9.48
C ASN A 52 14.34 -3.29 -10.36
N CYS A 53 13.96 -2.02 -10.40
CA CYS A 53 14.69 -0.99 -11.14
C CYS A 53 15.92 -0.50 -10.38
N ASP A 54 15.99 -0.77 -9.08
CA ASP A 54 17.02 -0.26 -8.17
C ASP A 54 17.16 1.26 -8.26
N SER A 55 16.01 1.95 -8.31
CA SER A 55 15.95 3.40 -8.46
C SER A 55 14.74 4.00 -7.79
N GLU A 56 14.87 5.26 -7.37
CA GLU A 56 13.76 6.04 -6.84
C GLU A 56 13.10 6.82 -7.96
N PHE A 57 11.80 6.99 -7.86
CA PHE A 57 11.01 7.75 -8.84
C PHE A 57 10.15 8.77 -8.11
N ASP A 58 10.04 9.96 -8.67
CA ASP A 58 9.14 10.98 -8.17
C ASP A 58 7.73 10.72 -8.70
N GLY A 59 6.74 10.96 -7.85
CA GLY A 59 5.34 10.79 -8.21
C GLY A 59 4.74 9.48 -7.71
N PRO A 60 3.48 9.23 -8.05
CA PRO A 60 2.75 8.06 -7.55
C PRO A 60 3.15 6.77 -8.25
N THR A 61 2.91 5.65 -7.55
CA THR A 61 2.91 4.33 -8.18
C THR A 61 1.64 4.15 -9.00
N LYS A 62 1.59 3.07 -9.79
CA LYS A 62 0.33 2.59 -10.36
C LYS A 62 -0.39 1.75 -9.32
N ILE A 63 -1.71 1.66 -9.46
CA ILE A 63 -2.51 0.67 -8.73
C ILE A 63 -3.06 -0.31 -9.75
N GLN A 64 -2.87 -1.60 -9.47
CA GLN A 64 -3.47 -2.68 -10.23
C GLN A 64 -4.49 -3.39 -9.34
N ILE A 65 -5.74 -3.39 -9.73
CA ILE A 65 -6.79 -4.09 -8.99
C ILE A 65 -6.78 -5.56 -9.43
N GLU A 66 -6.56 -6.45 -8.48
CA GLU A 66 -6.51 -7.89 -8.76
C GLU A 66 -7.89 -8.52 -8.69
N GLU A 67 -8.65 -8.21 -7.65
CA GLU A 67 -9.99 -8.74 -7.44
C GLU A 67 -10.89 -7.74 -6.75
N GLN A 68 -12.15 -7.72 -7.17
CA GLN A 68 -13.21 -6.95 -6.51
C GLN A 68 -14.37 -7.89 -6.19
N ASN A 69 -14.07 -8.98 -5.51
CA ASN A 69 -15.09 -9.96 -5.12
C ASN A 69 -15.36 -9.85 -3.61
N ASN A 70 -16.63 -10.01 -3.23
CA ASN A 70 -17.00 -10.09 -1.83
C ASN A 70 -16.64 -11.49 -1.33
N GLU A 71 -15.43 -11.65 -0.83
CA GLU A 71 -14.96 -12.93 -0.30
C GLU A 71 -15.00 -12.92 1.21
N GLU A 72 -15.70 -13.86 1.78
CA GLU A 72 -15.81 -14.01 3.22
C GLU A 72 -14.51 -14.58 3.78
N VAL A 73 -13.79 -13.77 4.59
CA VAL A 73 -12.52 -14.19 5.19
C VAL A 73 -12.66 -14.55 6.67
N SER A 74 -13.76 -14.15 7.29
CA SER A 74 -14.11 -14.53 8.67
C SER A 74 -15.60 -14.29 8.90
N ASP A 75 -16.08 -14.66 10.07
CA ASP A 75 -17.49 -14.47 10.43
C ASP A 75 -17.90 -13.00 10.45
N GLU A 76 -16.96 -12.08 10.55
CA GLU A 76 -17.25 -10.67 10.70
C GLU A 76 -16.72 -9.81 9.55
N LEU A 77 -15.86 -10.35 8.69
CA LEU A 77 -15.17 -9.57 7.66
C LEU A 77 -15.34 -10.17 6.27
N ILE A 78 -15.50 -9.27 5.31
CA ILE A 78 -15.54 -9.60 3.89
C ILE A 78 -14.40 -8.86 3.22
N LEU A 79 -13.60 -9.54 2.41
CA LEU A 79 -12.60 -8.92 1.55
C LEU A 79 -13.32 -8.40 0.30
N VAL A 80 -13.35 -7.08 0.12
CA VAL A 80 -14.08 -6.45 -0.98
C VAL A 80 -13.19 -6.07 -2.15
N GLU A 81 -11.90 -5.82 -1.90
CA GLU A 81 -10.96 -5.46 -2.96
C GLU A 81 -9.56 -5.89 -2.56
N ARG A 82 -8.80 -6.37 -3.54
CA ARG A 82 -7.39 -6.70 -3.38
C ARG A 82 -6.64 -6.20 -4.61
N GLY A 83 -5.47 -5.63 -4.39
CA GLY A 83 -4.66 -5.13 -5.48
C GLY A 83 -3.23 -4.87 -5.09
N GLN A 84 -2.46 -4.27 -5.98
CA GLN A 84 -1.05 -4.00 -5.79
C GLN A 84 -0.71 -2.58 -6.21
N TYR A 85 0.31 -2.03 -5.52
CA TYR A 85 1.00 -0.82 -5.96
C TYR A 85 2.18 -1.27 -6.82
N THR A 86 2.24 -0.81 -8.06
CA THR A 86 3.26 -1.25 -9.03
C THR A 86 4.10 -0.10 -9.54
N CYS A 87 5.33 -0.42 -9.95
CA CYS A 87 6.22 0.54 -10.58
C CYS A 87 5.67 0.95 -11.94
N GLN A 88 5.68 2.25 -12.22
CA GLN A 88 5.19 2.76 -13.50
C GLN A 88 6.08 2.36 -14.69
N LYS A 89 7.35 2.03 -14.44
CA LYS A 89 8.29 1.66 -15.50
C LYS A 89 8.29 0.18 -15.82
N CYS A 90 8.40 -0.67 -14.79
CA CYS A 90 8.59 -2.11 -15.00
C CYS A 90 7.43 -2.97 -14.52
N ASN A 91 6.41 -2.36 -13.95
CA ASN A 91 5.23 -3.03 -13.38
C ASN A 91 5.54 -4.00 -12.23
N PHE A 92 6.71 -3.86 -11.61
CA PHE A 92 7.07 -4.68 -10.46
C PHE A 92 6.18 -4.32 -9.27
N ILE A 93 5.74 -5.33 -8.53
CA ILE A 93 4.88 -5.12 -7.36
C ILE A 93 5.70 -4.55 -6.20
N ILE A 94 5.40 -3.32 -5.80
CA ILE A 94 6.07 -2.66 -4.69
C ILE A 94 5.44 -3.08 -3.38
N SER A 95 4.11 -3.15 -3.33
CA SER A 95 3.37 -3.61 -2.16
C SER A 95 1.97 -4.01 -2.57
N GLU A 96 1.29 -4.72 -1.67
CA GLU A 96 -0.10 -5.13 -1.86
C GLU A 96 -1.01 -4.38 -0.90
N TYR A 97 -2.29 -4.32 -1.22
CA TYR A 97 -3.31 -3.79 -0.32
C TYR A 97 -4.54 -4.70 -0.31
N ARG A 98 -5.29 -4.63 0.78
CA ARG A 98 -6.56 -5.32 0.91
C ARG A 98 -7.54 -4.39 1.59
N VAL A 99 -8.77 -4.37 1.08
CA VAL A 99 -9.85 -3.59 1.67
C VAL A 99 -10.89 -4.55 2.22
N PHE A 100 -11.20 -4.40 3.50
CA PHE A 100 -12.17 -5.23 4.19
C PHE A 100 -13.40 -4.42 4.58
N LYS A 101 -14.53 -5.11 4.65
CA LYS A 101 -15.78 -4.53 5.09
C LYS A 101 -16.37 -5.43 6.16
N LYS A 102 -17.00 -4.83 7.19
CA LYS A 102 -17.74 -5.61 8.18
C LYS A 102 -19.03 -6.12 7.57
N LYS A 103 -19.40 -7.31 7.96
CA LYS A 103 -20.70 -7.89 7.60
C LYS A 103 -21.83 -7.15 8.27
#